data_025be0512e52a6cb78c542fcd46105d0
#
_entry.id   025be0512e52a6cb78c542fcd46105d0
#
_cell.length_a   1.000
_cell.length_b   1.000
_cell.length_c   1.000
_cell.angle_alpha   90.00
_cell.angle_beta   90.00
_cell.angle_gamma   90.00
#
_symmetry.space_group_name_H-M   'P 1'
#
loop_
_entity.id
_entity.type
_entity.pdbx_description
1 polymer ?
#
loop_
_entity_poly.entity_id
_entity_poly.type
_entity_poly.pdbx_seq_one_letter_code
_entity_poly.pdbx_strand_id
1 'polypeptide(L)'
;MILLAWLLTMLVVFIYYCKDDIYNTTLLQDGDTSDYIIVGAGGAGAPAAARLALAGHDVLLVEAGGDIPGMAVTLLGSDMDWAYPTILNNISCRSSLDQQCRLSCGKCLGGSTTINYMMYTRGNPRDYDDLGIKGWSWNDIVPYFLRYEGLEELHRLPTTSIPHHNTAGIMKLGFFTESGNPWHSSIIQGLKALNFPFNSDMNGDSQIGVSQVIGYVHEGERMSTARGYLARDDVKRVLKIAKDTQCTGVIFDDNNNAIGIKVVTKNRKGNKTLRLYARKEVILSAGTIGTAQILMLSGVGPAAHLNSLDIPVRADLPVGENISDHVLPLMYIPVHPGFAARSGDLFKPVRDMVEWFISRGGPAASNGVTDVTAMFNSHCYDFDKRKLIHNSLDCELPNLQLINAFIEHRQIQGLEVQVQKSSGLSMDIIQQLQVANQHQAILVTSPVVLRPYSRGTIRLASADPLKHPAIFPNYLSDERDVQEMLCSIKILEHLVETPEYKAYNASILRLRLPGCPDFSCDREGYWTCYIRHMTYSSFHAVGSARLGAVLDEQLRVRGVARLRVADLSALPELPRGNTAAAAIAIGERVADFILQDAAS
;
A
#
# COMPACT_ATOMS: atom_id res chain seq x y z
N MET A 1 25.28 4.85 31.64
CA MET A 1 24.13 4.02 31.19
C MET A 1 23.52 4.52 29.89
N ILE A 2 23.07 5.77 29.78
CA ILE A 2 22.46 6.34 28.53
C ILE A 2 23.43 6.22 27.35
N LEU A 3 24.70 6.58 27.51
CA LEU A 3 25.73 6.47 26.48
C LEU A 3 25.97 5.02 26.04
N LEU A 4 25.93 4.07 26.95
CA LEU A 4 26.10 2.64 26.65
C LEU A 4 24.90 2.07 25.91
N ALA A 5 23.68 2.48 26.29
CA ALA A 5 22.46 2.12 25.58
C ALA A 5 22.44 2.72 24.16
N TRP A 6 22.89 3.96 24.02
CA TRP A 6 23.02 4.64 22.72
C TRP A 6 24.06 3.96 21.83
N LEU A 7 25.22 3.60 22.39
CA LEU A 7 26.26 2.85 21.70
C LEU A 7 25.82 1.44 21.31
N LEU A 8 25.05 0.73 22.15
CA LEU A 8 24.48 -0.57 21.83
C LEU A 8 23.43 -0.46 20.72
N THR A 9 22.56 0.55 20.77
CA THR A 9 21.58 0.82 19.71
C THR A 9 22.29 1.14 18.40
N MET A 10 23.30 2.00 18.42
CA MET A 10 24.08 2.35 17.24
C MET A 10 24.88 1.15 16.72
N LEU A 11 25.39 0.29 17.59
CA LEU A 11 26.08 -0.94 17.20
C LEU A 11 25.12 -1.94 16.56
N VAL A 12 23.92 -2.12 17.12
CA VAL A 12 22.87 -2.99 16.56
C VAL A 12 22.41 -2.44 15.20
N VAL A 13 22.15 -1.13 15.11
CA VAL A 13 21.82 -0.45 13.86
C VAL A 13 22.97 -0.58 12.86
N PHE A 14 24.22 -0.38 13.29
CA PHE A 14 25.40 -0.50 12.44
C PHE A 14 25.61 -1.94 11.94
N ILE A 15 25.55 -2.94 12.82
CA ILE A 15 25.64 -4.37 12.44
C ILE A 15 24.51 -4.74 11.49
N TYR A 16 23.33 -4.15 11.68
CA TYR A 16 22.17 -4.38 10.83
C TYR A 16 22.30 -3.71 9.45
N TYR A 17 22.81 -2.48 9.39
CA TYR A 17 23.07 -1.75 8.14
C TYR A 17 24.33 -2.25 7.41
N CYS A 18 25.31 -2.79 8.14
CA CYS A 18 26.52 -3.40 7.54
C CYS A 18 26.32 -4.88 7.16
N LYS A 19 25.16 -5.46 7.44
CA LYS A 19 24.84 -6.81 7.00
C LYS A 19 24.48 -6.76 5.52
N ASP A 20 25.52 -6.99 4.71
CA ASP A 20 25.51 -7.33 3.29
C ASP A 20 24.67 -6.45 2.35
N ASP A 21 25.31 -5.93 1.34
CA ASP A 21 24.68 -5.60 0.06
C ASP A 21 23.96 -6.86 -0.45
N ILE A 22 22.75 -7.11 0.09
CA ILE A 22 21.94 -8.31 -0.24
C ILE A 22 21.71 -8.34 -1.75
N TYR A 23 21.79 -7.18 -2.40
CA TYR A 23 21.53 -7.00 -3.81
C TYR A 23 22.69 -6.26 -4.48
N ASN A 24 23.47 -6.97 -5.28
CA ASN A 24 24.51 -6.34 -6.10
C ASN A 24 23.88 -5.37 -7.11
N THR A 25 24.44 -4.16 -7.19
CA THR A 25 24.04 -3.20 -8.22
C THR A 25 24.83 -3.45 -9.50
N THR A 26 24.10 -3.62 -10.61
CA THR A 26 24.70 -3.67 -11.95
C THR A 26 25.16 -2.27 -12.36
N LEU A 27 26.44 -2.14 -12.72
CA LEU A 27 26.98 -0.89 -13.26
C LEU A 27 26.54 -0.74 -14.72
N LEU A 28 25.81 0.33 -15.00
CA LEU A 28 25.26 0.61 -16.33
C LEU A 28 26.18 1.46 -17.18
N GLN A 29 26.21 1.14 -18.47
CA GLN A 29 26.83 1.95 -19.52
C GLN A 29 25.78 2.41 -20.55
N ASP A 30 26.05 3.54 -21.20
CA ASP A 30 25.19 3.98 -22.31
C ASP A 30 25.27 2.98 -23.45
N GLY A 31 24.12 2.53 -23.93
CA GLY A 31 24.03 1.52 -24.98
C GLY A 31 23.88 0.08 -24.47
N ASP A 32 23.92 -0.18 -23.18
CA ASP A 32 23.71 -1.53 -22.64
C ASP A 32 22.42 -2.16 -23.13
N THR A 33 22.45 -3.47 -23.36
CA THR A 33 21.31 -4.22 -23.91
C THR A 33 20.94 -5.41 -23.02
N SER A 34 19.64 -5.72 -22.96
CA SER A 34 19.09 -6.94 -22.35
C SER A 34 17.92 -7.47 -23.20
N ASP A 35 17.46 -8.69 -22.96
CA ASP A 35 16.27 -9.19 -23.66
C ASP A 35 15.03 -8.42 -23.21
N TYR A 36 14.88 -8.29 -21.91
CA TYR A 36 13.79 -7.55 -21.27
C TYR A 36 14.34 -6.49 -20.33
N ILE A 37 13.69 -5.33 -20.34
CA ILE A 37 13.94 -4.28 -19.34
C ILE A 37 12.65 -4.09 -18.54
N ILE A 38 12.74 -4.27 -17.20
CA ILE A 38 11.62 -4.05 -16.29
C ILE A 38 11.90 -2.80 -15.48
N VAL A 39 10.94 -1.89 -15.45
CA VAL A 39 11.07 -0.59 -14.78
C VAL A 39 10.26 -0.59 -13.50
N GLY A 40 10.93 -0.56 -12.35
CA GLY A 40 10.36 -0.62 -11.00
C GLY A 40 10.47 -2.01 -10.38
N ALA A 41 11.17 -2.10 -9.26
CA ALA A 41 11.39 -3.33 -8.51
C ALA A 41 10.35 -3.53 -7.39
N GLY A 42 9.10 -3.10 -7.62
CA GLY A 42 8.00 -3.17 -6.67
C GLY A 42 7.27 -4.51 -6.64
N GLY A 43 6.01 -4.46 -6.13
CA GLY A 43 5.15 -5.63 -5.93
C GLY A 43 4.95 -6.49 -7.19
N ALA A 44 4.95 -5.90 -8.39
CA ALA A 44 4.76 -6.63 -9.63
C ALA A 44 6.08 -6.82 -10.41
N GLY A 45 6.95 -5.79 -10.45
CA GLY A 45 8.17 -5.86 -11.25
C GLY A 45 9.20 -6.86 -10.72
N ALA A 46 9.32 -7.01 -9.41
CA ALA A 46 10.24 -7.99 -8.81
C ALA A 46 9.86 -9.45 -9.15
N PRO A 47 8.59 -9.89 -9.01
CA PRO A 47 8.14 -11.21 -9.49
C PRO A 47 8.38 -11.43 -10.98
N ALA A 48 7.98 -10.46 -11.82
CA ALA A 48 8.13 -10.55 -13.26
C ALA A 48 9.61 -10.72 -13.66
N ALA A 49 10.50 -9.91 -13.08
CA ALA A 49 11.93 -9.97 -13.35
C ALA A 49 12.55 -11.30 -12.94
N ALA A 50 12.24 -11.76 -11.71
CA ALA A 50 12.75 -13.02 -11.21
C ALA A 50 12.30 -14.21 -12.07
N ARG A 51 11.01 -14.23 -12.45
CA ARG A 51 10.44 -15.29 -13.31
C ARG A 51 11.09 -15.34 -14.67
N LEU A 52 11.24 -14.23 -15.35
CA LEU A 52 11.86 -14.17 -16.68
C LEU A 52 13.36 -14.52 -16.64
N ALA A 53 14.08 -14.04 -15.62
CA ALA A 53 15.49 -14.37 -15.46
C ALA A 53 15.72 -15.87 -15.17
N LEU A 54 14.89 -16.47 -14.32
CA LEU A 54 14.94 -17.92 -14.03
C LEU A 54 14.53 -18.78 -15.25
N ALA A 55 13.75 -18.22 -16.17
CA ALA A 55 13.43 -18.87 -17.45
C ALA A 55 14.58 -18.76 -18.49
N GLY A 56 15.73 -18.19 -18.11
CA GLY A 56 16.94 -18.12 -18.95
C GLY A 56 17.05 -16.88 -19.83
N HIS A 57 16.21 -15.87 -19.63
CA HIS A 57 16.30 -14.61 -20.36
C HIS A 57 17.28 -13.62 -19.69
N ASP A 58 17.93 -12.81 -20.51
CA ASP A 58 18.76 -11.69 -20.04
C ASP A 58 17.84 -10.52 -19.62
N VAL A 59 17.68 -10.35 -18.31
CA VAL A 59 16.74 -9.36 -17.73
C VAL A 59 17.48 -8.28 -16.96
N LEU A 60 17.14 -7.03 -17.23
CA LEU A 60 17.55 -5.87 -16.45
C LEU A 60 16.36 -5.30 -15.69
N LEU A 61 16.44 -5.28 -14.38
CA LEU A 61 15.49 -4.63 -13.47
C LEU A 61 16.06 -3.29 -13.02
N VAL A 62 15.30 -2.21 -13.26
CA VAL A 62 15.72 -0.83 -12.93
C VAL A 62 14.85 -0.31 -11.79
N GLU A 63 15.48 0.21 -10.73
CA GLU A 63 14.80 0.77 -9.56
C GLU A 63 15.32 2.18 -9.24
N ALA A 64 14.38 3.10 -9.01
CA ALA A 64 14.69 4.50 -8.72
C ALA A 64 15.29 4.71 -7.33
N GLY A 65 15.00 3.83 -6.39
CA GLY A 65 15.55 3.85 -5.04
C GLY A 65 16.65 2.83 -4.80
N GLY A 66 17.10 2.76 -3.56
CA GLY A 66 18.18 1.89 -3.09
C GLY A 66 17.69 0.62 -2.39
N ASP A 67 18.56 0.11 -1.50
CA ASP A 67 18.32 -1.07 -0.67
C ASP A 67 17.28 -0.84 0.42
N ILE A 68 16.86 -1.91 1.06
CA ILE A 68 15.83 -1.92 2.10
C ILE A 68 16.43 -2.23 3.48
N PRO A 69 15.89 -1.63 4.57
CA PRO A 69 16.19 -2.08 5.92
C PRO A 69 15.44 -3.39 6.22
N GLY A 70 16.03 -4.25 7.03
CA GLY A 70 15.45 -5.55 7.35
C GLY A 70 14.34 -5.55 8.41
N MET A 71 14.01 -4.42 9.03
CA MET A 71 13.03 -4.35 10.13
C MET A 71 11.59 -4.20 9.64
N ALA A 72 10.64 -4.72 10.43
CA ALA A 72 9.19 -4.67 10.16
C ALA A 72 8.53 -3.30 10.42
N VAL A 73 9.28 -2.21 10.52
CA VAL A 73 8.73 -0.87 10.77
C VAL A 73 8.15 -0.23 9.51
N THR A 74 7.17 0.65 9.68
CA THR A 74 6.71 1.49 8.58
C THR A 74 7.74 2.55 8.23
N LEU A 75 7.97 2.76 6.94
CA LEU A 75 8.94 3.71 6.39
C LEU A 75 8.27 4.91 5.72
N LEU A 76 6.98 5.13 6.03
CA LEU A 76 6.21 6.25 5.47
C LEU A 76 6.86 7.59 5.84
N GLY A 77 7.00 8.47 4.84
CA GLY A 77 7.63 9.77 4.97
C GLY A 77 9.16 9.73 5.12
N SER A 78 9.81 8.58 4.91
CA SER A 78 11.27 8.44 4.82
C SER A 78 11.78 8.70 3.39
N ASP A 79 13.10 8.65 3.19
CA ASP A 79 13.71 8.75 1.85
C ASP A 79 13.35 7.56 0.93
N MET A 80 12.78 6.49 1.48
CA MET A 80 12.25 5.33 0.76
C MET A 80 10.79 5.50 0.33
N ASP A 81 10.21 6.66 0.55
CA ASP A 81 8.86 7.02 0.15
C ASP A 81 8.89 8.17 -0.85
N TRP A 82 8.24 8.02 -2.02
CA TRP A 82 8.05 9.13 -2.96
C TRP A 82 7.25 10.27 -2.35
N ALA A 83 6.36 9.97 -1.40
CA ALA A 83 5.53 10.93 -0.67
C ALA A 83 4.88 11.99 -1.59
N TYR A 84 4.28 11.56 -2.70
CA TYR A 84 3.72 12.46 -3.72
C TYR A 84 2.66 13.41 -3.11
N PRO A 85 2.83 14.72 -3.22
CA PRO A 85 1.77 15.66 -2.88
C PRO A 85 0.69 15.66 -3.98
N THR A 86 -0.56 15.86 -3.58
CA THR A 86 -1.68 16.02 -4.52
C THR A 86 -1.93 17.48 -4.84
N ILE A 87 -2.70 17.77 -5.88
CA ILE A 87 -3.21 19.11 -6.12
C ILE A 87 -4.31 19.43 -5.12
N LEU A 88 -4.39 20.70 -4.69
CA LEU A 88 -5.48 21.23 -3.87
C LEU A 88 -6.83 21.03 -4.56
N ASN A 89 -7.80 20.44 -3.88
CA ASN A 89 -9.16 20.28 -4.39
C ASN A 89 -10.23 20.97 -3.55
N ASN A 90 -9.87 21.54 -2.40
CA ASN A 90 -10.75 22.20 -1.42
C ASN A 90 -11.89 21.29 -0.86
N ILE A 91 -11.90 20.01 -1.20
CA ILE A 91 -12.93 19.03 -0.81
C ILE A 91 -12.43 18.14 0.32
N SER A 92 -11.22 17.60 0.18
CA SER A 92 -10.65 16.57 1.05
C SER A 92 -9.27 16.97 1.58
N CYS A 93 -8.75 16.26 2.60
CA CYS A 93 -7.43 16.49 3.21
C CYS A 93 -7.21 17.92 3.74
N ARG A 94 -8.27 18.62 4.15
CA ARG A 94 -8.25 20.04 4.51
C ARG A 94 -7.43 20.33 5.76
N SER A 95 -7.15 19.31 6.59
CA SER A 95 -6.25 19.39 7.75
C SER A 95 -4.91 18.68 7.54
N SER A 96 -4.56 18.37 6.31
CA SER A 96 -3.22 17.92 5.95
C SER A 96 -2.27 19.12 5.76
N LEU A 97 -0.96 18.85 5.76
CA LEU A 97 0.07 19.85 5.45
C LEU A 97 -0.22 20.46 4.08
N ASP A 98 -0.20 21.78 4.00
CA ASP A 98 -0.53 22.56 2.80
C ASP A 98 -1.92 22.23 2.20
N GLN A 99 -2.82 21.62 2.97
CA GLN A 99 -4.13 21.13 2.56
C GLN A 99 -4.07 20.15 1.35
N GLN A 100 -2.94 19.47 1.22
CA GLN A 100 -2.71 18.48 0.18
C GLN A 100 -2.74 17.08 0.78
N CYS A 101 -3.44 16.15 0.12
CA CYS A 101 -3.27 14.75 0.45
C CYS A 101 -1.85 14.33 0.07
N ARG A 102 -1.35 13.31 0.75
CA ARG A 102 -0.09 12.67 0.38
C ARG A 102 -0.36 11.24 -0.06
N LEU A 103 0.21 10.84 -1.20
CA LEU A 103 0.21 9.46 -1.64
C LEU A 103 1.61 8.87 -1.44
N SER A 104 1.73 7.98 -0.47
CA SER A 104 2.98 7.25 -0.24
C SER A 104 3.13 6.10 -1.23
N CYS A 105 4.30 6.01 -1.83
CA CYS A 105 4.69 4.94 -2.75
C CYS A 105 6.16 4.59 -2.47
N GLY A 106 6.49 3.30 -2.38
CA GLY A 106 7.86 2.89 -2.10
C GLY A 106 8.84 3.31 -3.20
N LYS A 107 10.00 3.81 -2.77
CA LYS A 107 11.15 4.22 -3.59
C LYS A 107 12.37 3.43 -3.15
N CYS A 108 12.30 2.13 -3.33
CA CYS A 108 13.33 1.17 -2.91
C CYS A 108 13.04 -0.19 -3.55
N LEU A 109 13.98 -1.11 -3.46
CA LEU A 109 13.72 -2.51 -3.81
C LEU A 109 12.51 -3.04 -3.03
N GLY A 110 11.61 -3.76 -3.71
CA GLY A 110 10.32 -4.19 -3.19
C GLY A 110 9.22 -3.13 -3.28
N GLY A 111 9.56 -1.87 -3.59
CA GLY A 111 8.60 -0.79 -3.73
C GLY A 111 7.68 -0.65 -2.52
N SER A 112 6.38 -0.46 -2.75
CA SER A 112 5.39 -0.31 -1.67
C SER A 112 5.24 -1.53 -0.77
N THR A 113 5.67 -2.75 -1.18
CA THR A 113 5.69 -3.91 -0.28
C THR A 113 6.72 -3.80 0.84
N THR A 114 7.72 -2.90 0.67
CA THR A 114 8.74 -2.61 1.67
C THR A 114 8.27 -1.61 2.72
N ILE A 115 7.33 -0.70 2.37
CA ILE A 115 6.91 0.39 3.26
C ILE A 115 5.49 0.27 3.79
N ASN A 116 4.70 -0.72 3.34
CA ASN A 116 3.31 -0.94 3.73
C ASN A 116 3.14 -1.54 5.14
N TYR A 117 1.90 -1.76 5.56
CA TYR A 117 1.55 -2.39 6.84
C TYR A 117 1.48 -3.92 6.79
N MET A 118 1.97 -4.56 5.73
CA MET A 118 2.15 -6.01 5.57
C MET A 118 0.86 -6.86 5.61
N MET A 119 -0.32 -6.28 5.56
CA MET A 119 -1.57 -7.03 5.57
C MET A 119 -1.75 -7.82 4.26
N TYR A 120 -2.13 -9.09 4.36
CA TYR A 120 -2.41 -9.97 3.21
C TYR A 120 -3.89 -10.17 3.02
N THR A 121 -4.44 -9.59 1.97
CA THR A 121 -5.82 -9.77 1.52
C THR A 121 -5.85 -9.84 0.00
N ARG A 122 -6.63 -10.77 -0.57
CA ARG A 122 -6.70 -10.98 -2.03
C ARG A 122 -7.79 -10.16 -2.71
N GLY A 123 -8.69 -9.56 -1.93
CA GLY A 123 -9.95 -9.01 -2.42
C GLY A 123 -11.05 -10.07 -2.46
N ASN A 124 -12.21 -9.69 -2.98
CA ASN A 124 -13.34 -10.57 -3.17
C ASN A 124 -13.30 -11.20 -4.58
N PRO A 125 -13.71 -12.45 -4.78
CA PRO A 125 -13.83 -13.04 -6.11
C PRO A 125 -14.59 -12.17 -7.11
N ARG A 126 -15.67 -11.52 -6.69
CA ARG A 126 -16.45 -10.60 -7.53
C ARG A 126 -15.69 -9.34 -7.97
N ASP A 127 -14.62 -8.96 -7.28
CA ASP A 127 -13.79 -7.83 -7.72
C ASP A 127 -13.12 -8.08 -9.08
N TYR A 128 -12.87 -9.35 -9.38
CA TYR A 128 -12.25 -9.82 -10.62
C TYR A 128 -13.31 -10.25 -11.64
N ASP A 129 -14.35 -10.96 -11.22
CA ASP A 129 -15.42 -11.42 -12.12
C ASP A 129 -16.21 -10.25 -12.69
N ASP A 130 -16.52 -9.24 -11.90
CA ASP A 130 -17.27 -8.04 -12.30
C ASP A 130 -16.48 -7.13 -13.27
N LEU A 131 -15.16 -7.35 -13.47
CA LEU A 131 -14.40 -6.64 -14.51
C LEU A 131 -14.89 -6.97 -15.91
N GLY A 132 -15.43 -8.17 -16.14
CA GLY A 132 -15.93 -8.62 -17.44
C GLY A 132 -14.83 -8.72 -18.51
N ILE A 133 -13.56 -8.74 -18.14
CA ILE A 133 -12.42 -8.79 -19.05
C ILE A 133 -11.98 -10.23 -19.21
N LYS A 134 -11.90 -10.70 -20.46
CA LYS A 134 -11.48 -12.07 -20.77
C LYS A 134 -10.13 -12.40 -20.16
N GLY A 135 -10.06 -13.52 -19.44
CA GLY A 135 -8.85 -13.97 -18.77
C GLY A 135 -8.55 -13.23 -17.45
N TRP A 136 -9.45 -12.41 -16.90
CA TRP A 136 -9.26 -11.69 -15.64
C TRP A 136 -10.33 -11.99 -14.59
N SER A 137 -11.07 -13.09 -14.75
CA SER A 137 -11.99 -13.60 -13.73
C SER A 137 -11.21 -14.09 -12.49
N TRP A 138 -11.94 -14.34 -11.40
CA TRP A 138 -11.35 -14.93 -10.20
C TRP A 138 -10.63 -16.27 -10.52
N ASN A 139 -11.25 -17.12 -11.31
CA ASN A 139 -10.66 -18.40 -11.70
C ASN A 139 -9.37 -18.24 -12.53
N ASP A 140 -9.23 -17.13 -13.26
CA ASP A 140 -8.02 -16.84 -14.02
C ASP A 140 -6.89 -16.29 -13.14
N ILE A 141 -7.22 -15.56 -12.07
CA ILE A 141 -6.22 -14.85 -11.24
C ILE A 141 -5.83 -15.62 -9.97
N VAL A 142 -6.74 -16.40 -9.38
CA VAL A 142 -6.48 -17.13 -8.12
C VAL A 142 -5.26 -18.07 -8.21
N PRO A 143 -4.95 -18.74 -9.35
CA PRO A 143 -3.74 -19.55 -9.44
C PRO A 143 -2.44 -18.77 -9.21
N TYR A 144 -2.43 -17.47 -9.52
CA TYR A 144 -1.28 -16.62 -9.31
C TYR A 144 -1.12 -16.21 -7.85
N PHE A 145 -2.23 -16.01 -7.12
CA PHE A 145 -2.18 -15.83 -5.66
C PHE A 145 -1.59 -17.09 -5.00
N LEU A 146 -2.12 -18.26 -5.32
CA LEU A 146 -1.66 -19.52 -4.74
C LEU A 146 -0.22 -19.84 -5.13
N ARG A 147 0.23 -19.47 -6.33
CA ARG A 147 1.59 -19.74 -6.80
C ARG A 147 2.65 -19.12 -5.91
N TYR A 148 2.48 -17.87 -5.51
CA TYR A 148 3.49 -17.20 -4.70
C TYR A 148 3.30 -17.40 -3.20
N GLU A 149 2.13 -17.78 -2.75
CA GLU A 149 1.78 -17.90 -1.35
C GLU A 149 2.48 -19.08 -0.67
N GLY A 150 3.23 -18.80 0.40
CA GLY A 150 3.87 -19.80 1.25
C GLY A 150 3.41 -19.65 2.71
N LEU A 151 2.15 -19.99 3.00
CA LEU A 151 1.58 -19.93 4.35
C LEU A 151 1.92 -21.20 5.14
N GLU A 152 3.09 -21.21 5.79
CA GLU A 152 3.58 -22.38 6.52
C GLU A 152 2.71 -22.73 7.75
N GLU A 153 2.14 -21.72 8.40
CA GLU A 153 1.28 -21.87 9.59
C GLU A 153 -0.19 -22.16 9.24
N LEU A 154 -0.47 -22.82 8.12
CA LEU A 154 -1.83 -23.14 7.67
C LEU A 154 -2.64 -23.93 8.73
N HIS A 155 -1.95 -24.70 9.58
CA HIS A 155 -2.57 -25.45 10.69
C HIS A 155 -3.26 -24.54 11.75
N ARG A 156 -3.00 -23.23 11.75
CA ARG A 156 -3.69 -22.26 12.63
C ARG A 156 -5.08 -21.85 12.10
N LEU A 157 -5.35 -22.14 10.83
CA LEU A 157 -6.64 -21.87 10.20
C LEU A 157 -7.58 -23.10 10.31
N PRO A 158 -8.89 -22.89 10.17
CA PRO A 158 -9.84 -23.99 10.05
C PRO A 158 -9.52 -24.90 8.86
N THR A 159 -9.89 -26.16 8.94
CA THR A 159 -9.70 -27.12 7.84
C THR A 159 -10.42 -26.72 6.55
N THR A 160 -11.51 -25.95 6.65
CA THR A 160 -12.23 -25.37 5.53
C THR A 160 -11.41 -24.36 4.74
N SER A 161 -10.41 -23.73 5.37
CA SER A 161 -9.50 -22.78 4.71
C SER A 161 -8.43 -23.47 3.85
N ILE A 162 -8.13 -24.75 4.08
CA ILE A 162 -7.04 -25.46 3.39
C ILE A 162 -7.12 -25.36 1.85
N PRO A 163 -8.29 -25.50 1.20
CA PRO A 163 -8.38 -25.39 -0.26
C PRO A 163 -8.07 -23.99 -0.81
N HIS A 164 -8.15 -22.98 0.04
CA HIS A 164 -7.94 -21.58 -0.36
C HIS A 164 -6.49 -21.13 -0.25
N HIS A 165 -5.56 -21.95 0.25
CA HIS A 165 -4.20 -21.57 0.56
C HIS A 165 -3.14 -22.51 0.00
N ASN A 166 -1.90 -22.00 -0.10
CA ASN A 166 -0.74 -22.78 -0.47
C ASN A 166 0.40 -22.55 0.55
N THR A 167 1.13 -23.63 0.86
CA THR A 167 2.25 -23.59 1.82
C THR A 167 3.62 -23.54 1.12
N ALA A 168 3.67 -23.86 -0.18
CA ALA A 168 4.92 -24.08 -0.94
C ALA A 168 5.42 -22.85 -1.70
N GLY A 169 4.68 -21.74 -1.68
CA GLY A 169 5.06 -20.53 -2.41
C GLY A 169 6.30 -19.84 -1.84
N ILE A 170 6.85 -18.97 -2.66
CA ILE A 170 8.13 -18.27 -2.35
C ILE A 170 7.95 -17.05 -1.44
N MET A 171 6.79 -16.44 -1.45
CA MET A 171 6.46 -15.36 -0.52
C MET A 171 5.95 -15.95 0.78
N LYS A 172 6.83 -16.00 1.78
CA LYS A 172 6.46 -16.53 3.08
C LYS A 172 5.44 -15.60 3.74
N LEU A 173 4.33 -16.17 4.16
CA LEU A 173 3.26 -15.52 4.89
C LEU A 173 3.12 -16.14 6.26
N GLY A 174 2.68 -15.36 7.25
CA GLY A 174 2.49 -15.84 8.60
C GLY A 174 1.55 -14.94 9.40
N PHE A 175 1.46 -15.23 10.67
CA PHE A 175 0.73 -14.41 11.63
C PHE A 175 1.71 -13.49 12.35
N PHE A 176 1.26 -12.28 12.65
CA PHE A 176 2.06 -11.36 13.43
C PHE A 176 2.28 -11.87 14.85
N THR A 177 3.44 -11.57 15.41
CA THR A 177 3.68 -11.80 16.85
C THR A 177 2.75 -10.90 17.65
N GLU A 178 2.10 -11.44 18.67
CA GLU A 178 1.26 -10.67 19.55
C GLU A 178 2.05 -9.55 20.23
N SER A 179 1.56 -8.32 20.13
CA SER A 179 2.21 -7.15 20.75
C SER A 179 2.08 -7.14 22.28
N GLY A 180 1.23 -8.00 22.85
CA GLY A 180 0.80 -7.94 24.24
C GLY A 180 -0.14 -6.77 24.53
N ASN A 181 -0.60 -6.05 23.50
CA ASN A 181 -1.52 -4.95 23.65
C ASN A 181 -2.95 -5.48 23.89
N PRO A 182 -3.61 -5.15 25.01
CA PRO A 182 -4.94 -5.67 25.35
C PRO A 182 -6.02 -5.26 24.35
N TRP A 183 -5.74 -4.25 23.52
CA TRP A 183 -6.66 -3.78 22.50
C TRP A 183 -6.91 -4.79 21.38
N HIS A 184 -6.02 -5.78 21.15
CA HIS A 184 -6.32 -6.90 20.26
C HIS A 184 -7.64 -7.57 20.65
N SER A 185 -7.74 -8.00 21.93
CA SER A 185 -8.95 -8.65 22.43
C SER A 185 -10.14 -7.68 22.50
N SER A 186 -9.92 -6.45 22.96
CA SER A 186 -11.00 -5.47 23.14
C SER A 186 -11.65 -5.07 21.80
N ILE A 187 -10.88 -4.92 20.73
CA ILE A 187 -11.42 -4.63 19.39
C ILE A 187 -12.28 -5.81 18.92
N ILE A 188 -11.76 -7.04 19.03
CA ILE A 188 -12.48 -8.24 18.60
C ILE A 188 -13.78 -8.42 19.41
N GLN A 189 -13.73 -8.30 20.73
CA GLN A 189 -14.91 -8.51 21.57
C GLN A 189 -15.94 -7.37 21.42
N GLY A 190 -15.49 -6.11 21.29
CA GLY A 190 -16.38 -4.98 21.03
C GLY A 190 -17.15 -5.12 19.72
N LEU A 191 -16.48 -5.56 18.64
CA LEU A 191 -17.15 -5.83 17.36
C LEU A 191 -18.09 -7.05 17.46
N LYS A 192 -17.72 -8.10 18.20
CA LYS A 192 -18.61 -9.23 18.48
C LYS A 192 -19.85 -8.82 19.27
N ALA A 193 -19.75 -7.85 20.18
CA ALA A 193 -20.91 -7.29 20.88
C ALA A 193 -21.89 -6.59 19.92
N LEU A 194 -21.42 -6.09 18.79
CA LEU A 194 -22.21 -5.56 17.67
C LEU A 194 -22.58 -6.64 16.63
N ASN A 195 -22.47 -7.93 16.98
CA ASN A 195 -22.80 -9.07 16.14
C ASN A 195 -21.94 -9.25 14.88
N PHE A 196 -20.71 -8.71 14.88
CA PHE A 196 -19.73 -9.05 13.84
C PHE A 196 -19.22 -10.48 14.09
N PRO A 197 -19.27 -11.40 13.12
CA PRO A 197 -18.69 -12.72 13.29
C PRO A 197 -17.18 -12.62 13.44
N PHE A 198 -16.59 -13.51 14.26
CA PHE A 198 -15.15 -13.71 14.19
C PHE A 198 -14.83 -14.53 12.94
N ASN A 199 -14.02 -13.96 12.07
CA ASN A 199 -13.57 -14.60 10.85
C ASN A 199 -12.09 -14.94 10.98
N SER A 200 -11.77 -16.22 11.04
CA SER A 200 -10.39 -16.69 11.17
C SER A 200 -9.59 -16.60 9.87
N ASP A 201 -10.28 -16.43 8.72
CA ASP A 201 -9.66 -16.37 7.41
C ASP A 201 -10.45 -15.48 6.43
N MET A 202 -10.00 -14.26 6.24
CA MET A 202 -10.61 -13.32 5.28
C MET A 202 -10.26 -13.61 3.82
N ASN A 203 -9.39 -14.58 3.55
CA ASN A 203 -9.03 -15.03 2.21
C ASN A 203 -9.69 -16.39 1.85
N GLY A 204 -10.56 -16.90 2.76
CA GLY A 204 -11.35 -18.12 2.57
C GLY A 204 -12.71 -17.85 1.93
N ASP A 205 -13.75 -18.55 2.43
CA ASP A 205 -15.11 -18.51 1.86
C ASP A 205 -15.82 -17.16 2.02
N SER A 206 -15.54 -16.41 3.09
CA SER A 206 -16.14 -15.09 3.37
C SER A 206 -15.10 -14.09 3.86
N GLN A 207 -15.26 -12.84 3.44
CA GLN A 207 -14.47 -11.72 3.96
C GLN A 207 -15.11 -11.06 5.19
N ILE A 208 -16.37 -11.34 5.47
CA ILE A 208 -17.16 -10.61 6.47
C ILE A 208 -16.77 -11.00 7.89
N GLY A 209 -16.61 -10.00 8.73
CA GLY A 209 -16.36 -10.17 10.16
C GLY A 209 -15.12 -9.44 10.66
N VAL A 210 -14.74 -9.73 11.91
CA VAL A 210 -13.51 -9.26 12.55
C VAL A 210 -12.47 -10.38 12.54
N SER A 211 -11.23 -10.06 12.19
CA SER A 211 -10.15 -11.03 12.01
C SER A 211 -8.81 -10.49 12.52
N GLN A 212 -7.92 -11.42 12.86
CA GLN A 212 -6.48 -11.18 12.82
C GLN A 212 -5.97 -11.63 11.45
N VAL A 213 -5.55 -10.67 10.62
CA VAL A 213 -5.16 -10.98 9.24
C VAL A 213 -3.80 -11.67 9.16
N ILE A 214 -3.68 -12.55 8.18
CA ILE A 214 -2.39 -13.06 7.71
C ILE A 214 -1.56 -11.89 7.18
N GLY A 215 -0.25 -11.90 7.41
CA GLY A 215 0.65 -10.85 6.99
C GLY A 215 1.78 -11.32 6.09
N TYR A 216 2.35 -10.37 5.38
CA TYR A 216 3.65 -10.53 4.73
C TYR A 216 4.76 -10.47 5.79
N VAL A 217 4.77 -11.45 6.67
CA VAL A 217 5.72 -11.60 7.79
C VAL A 217 6.14 -13.06 7.92
N HIS A 218 7.42 -13.26 8.17
CA HIS A 218 8.00 -14.59 8.39
C HIS A 218 9.14 -14.45 9.40
N GLU A 219 9.13 -15.29 10.44
CA GLU A 219 10.12 -15.24 11.52
C GLU A 219 10.34 -13.81 12.07
N GLY A 220 9.26 -13.08 12.33
CA GLY A 220 9.30 -11.72 12.86
C GLY A 220 9.87 -10.66 11.91
N GLU A 221 10.05 -10.97 10.63
CA GLU A 221 10.59 -10.06 9.63
C GLU A 221 9.58 -9.80 8.50
N ARG A 222 9.62 -8.57 7.96
CA ARG A 222 8.84 -8.19 6.77
C ARG A 222 9.24 -9.04 5.56
N MET A 223 8.25 -9.60 4.89
CA MET A 223 8.41 -10.30 3.62
C MET A 223 7.99 -9.40 2.45
N SER A 224 8.88 -8.49 2.03
CA SER A 224 8.68 -7.72 0.80
C SER A 224 8.98 -8.56 -0.44
N THR A 225 8.55 -8.10 -1.63
CA THR A 225 8.91 -8.77 -2.89
C THR A 225 10.41 -8.74 -3.18
N ALA A 226 11.15 -7.76 -2.65
CA ALA A 226 12.60 -7.80 -2.71
C ALA A 226 13.15 -9.02 -1.95
N ARG A 227 12.63 -9.28 -0.75
CA ARG A 227 13.07 -10.41 0.07
C ARG A 227 12.60 -11.75 -0.50
N GLY A 228 11.32 -11.84 -0.90
CA GLY A 228 10.75 -13.08 -1.42
C GLY A 228 11.29 -13.49 -2.79
N TYR A 229 11.53 -12.52 -3.68
CA TYR A 229 11.97 -12.80 -5.05
C TYR A 229 13.44 -12.47 -5.29
N LEU A 230 13.87 -11.23 -5.00
CA LEU A 230 15.19 -10.75 -5.44
C LEU A 230 16.35 -11.24 -4.58
N ALA A 231 16.10 -11.51 -3.28
CA ALA A 231 17.13 -11.98 -2.35
C ALA A 231 17.52 -13.46 -2.52
N ARG A 232 16.82 -14.20 -3.37
CA ARG A 232 17.08 -15.61 -3.63
C ARG A 232 18.41 -15.80 -4.36
N ASP A 233 19.19 -16.79 -3.96
CA ASP A 233 20.52 -17.04 -4.53
C ASP A 233 20.47 -17.49 -6.00
N ASP A 234 19.41 -18.20 -6.43
CA ASP A 234 19.20 -18.57 -7.81
C ASP A 234 18.89 -17.34 -8.69
N VAL A 235 18.11 -16.38 -8.19
CA VAL A 235 17.77 -15.13 -8.86
C VAL A 235 18.99 -14.20 -8.92
N LYS A 236 19.72 -14.02 -7.83
CA LYS A 236 20.93 -13.16 -7.78
C LYS A 236 21.98 -13.53 -8.82
N ARG A 237 22.06 -14.80 -9.20
CA ARG A 237 23.05 -15.28 -10.19
C ARG A 237 22.68 -14.91 -11.63
N VAL A 238 21.40 -14.67 -11.93
CA VAL A 238 20.90 -14.52 -13.31
C VAL A 238 20.25 -13.17 -13.59
N LEU A 239 19.79 -12.45 -12.57
CA LEU A 239 19.11 -11.17 -12.71
C LEU A 239 20.06 -10.00 -12.53
N LYS A 240 20.05 -9.05 -13.46
CA LYS A 240 20.73 -7.77 -13.37
C LYS A 240 19.81 -6.76 -12.69
N ILE A 241 20.29 -6.07 -11.64
CA ILE A 241 19.52 -5.04 -10.92
C ILE A 241 20.30 -3.73 -10.93
N ALA A 242 19.69 -2.65 -11.39
CA ALA A 242 20.22 -1.30 -11.35
C ALA A 242 19.43 -0.46 -10.34
N LYS A 243 20.05 -0.20 -9.18
CA LYS A 243 19.50 0.65 -8.11
C LYS A 243 19.83 2.12 -8.36
N ASP A 244 19.15 3.03 -7.64
CA ASP A 244 19.33 4.49 -7.75
C ASP A 244 19.27 4.99 -9.20
N THR A 245 18.41 4.34 -9.99
CA THR A 245 18.30 4.54 -11.43
C THR A 245 16.83 4.80 -11.79
N GLN A 246 16.51 6.06 -12.07
CA GLN A 246 15.15 6.48 -12.40
C GLN A 246 14.90 6.44 -13.89
N CYS A 247 13.88 5.71 -14.34
CA CYS A 247 13.42 5.76 -15.73
C CYS A 247 12.74 7.10 -16.02
N THR A 248 13.11 7.73 -17.12
CA THR A 248 12.61 9.04 -17.55
C THR A 248 11.81 8.99 -18.84
N GLY A 249 11.71 7.83 -19.48
CA GLY A 249 10.91 7.62 -20.69
C GLY A 249 11.29 6.37 -21.45
N VAL A 250 10.40 5.91 -22.31
CA VAL A 250 10.59 4.79 -23.23
C VAL A 250 11.19 5.31 -24.55
N ILE A 251 12.10 4.54 -25.15
CA ILE A 251 12.68 4.81 -26.47
C ILE A 251 11.90 3.98 -27.48
N PHE A 252 11.39 4.62 -28.52
CA PHE A 252 10.69 3.98 -29.62
C PHE A 252 11.47 4.13 -30.92
N ASP A 253 11.34 3.14 -31.80
CA ASP A 253 11.75 3.26 -33.21
C ASP A 253 10.68 3.99 -34.03
N ASP A 254 10.95 4.14 -35.36
CA ASP A 254 10.04 4.83 -36.30
C ASP A 254 8.72 4.07 -36.52
N ASN A 255 8.65 2.78 -36.15
CA ASN A 255 7.47 1.93 -36.27
C ASN A 255 6.67 1.86 -34.95
N ASN A 256 6.97 2.73 -33.97
CA ASN A 256 6.38 2.72 -32.63
C ASN A 256 6.62 1.41 -31.83
N ASN A 257 7.72 0.68 -32.10
CA ASN A 257 8.15 -0.40 -31.24
C ASN A 257 8.99 0.17 -30.08
N ALA A 258 8.69 -0.22 -28.85
CA ALA A 258 9.55 0.08 -27.71
C ALA A 258 10.86 -0.72 -27.84
N ILE A 259 11.97 0.00 -27.95
CA ILE A 259 13.31 -0.56 -28.15
C ILE A 259 14.23 -0.33 -26.94
N GLY A 260 13.77 0.36 -25.90
CA GLY A 260 14.56 0.64 -24.71
C GLY A 260 13.98 1.73 -23.84
N ILE A 261 14.80 2.21 -22.91
CA ILE A 261 14.44 3.26 -21.96
C ILE A 261 15.54 4.31 -21.82
N LYS A 262 15.15 5.53 -21.43
CA LYS A 262 16.06 6.57 -20.93
C LYS A 262 16.05 6.52 -19.41
N VAL A 263 17.21 6.61 -18.79
CA VAL A 263 17.34 6.61 -17.33
C VAL A 263 18.26 7.72 -16.85
N VAL A 264 18.05 8.15 -15.60
CA VAL A 264 18.96 9.01 -14.85
C VAL A 264 19.47 8.20 -13.66
N THR A 265 20.80 8.02 -13.58
CA THR A 265 21.46 7.35 -12.46
C THR A 265 22.11 8.38 -11.54
N LYS A 266 21.98 8.16 -10.22
CA LYS A 266 22.77 8.92 -9.24
C LYS A 266 24.12 8.25 -9.05
N ASN A 267 25.20 9.00 -9.21
CA ASN A 267 26.53 8.55 -8.80
C ASN A 267 27.24 9.65 -8.00
N ARG A 268 28.40 9.32 -7.40
CA ARG A 268 29.16 10.27 -6.59
C ARG A 268 29.61 11.54 -7.34
N LYS A 269 29.56 11.55 -8.69
CA LYS A 269 29.94 12.67 -9.56
C LYS A 269 28.73 13.47 -10.07
N GLY A 270 27.50 13.10 -9.67
CA GLY A 270 26.25 13.75 -10.11
C GLY A 270 25.33 12.82 -10.92
N ASN A 271 24.28 13.39 -11.48
CA ASN A 271 23.32 12.65 -12.31
C ASN A 271 23.90 12.38 -13.71
N LYS A 272 23.76 11.13 -14.19
CA LYS A 272 24.14 10.73 -15.53
C LYS A 272 22.92 10.19 -16.28
N THR A 273 22.65 10.70 -17.47
CA THR A 273 21.60 10.15 -18.35
C THR A 273 22.19 9.04 -19.21
N LEU A 274 21.49 7.90 -19.30
CA LEU A 274 21.87 6.75 -20.13
C LEU A 274 20.67 6.31 -20.96
N ARG A 275 20.97 5.62 -22.07
CA ARG A 275 20.01 4.90 -22.93
C ARG A 275 20.30 3.42 -22.79
N LEU A 276 19.28 2.64 -22.45
CA LEU A 276 19.37 1.19 -22.30
C LEU A 276 18.40 0.55 -23.31
N TYR A 277 18.81 -0.53 -23.95
CA TYR A 277 18.05 -1.11 -25.04
C TYR A 277 17.52 -2.51 -24.72
N ALA A 278 16.27 -2.76 -25.09
CA ALA A 278 15.60 -4.05 -24.97
C ALA A 278 15.54 -4.74 -26.35
N ARG A 279 16.08 -5.96 -26.44
CA ARG A 279 15.99 -6.77 -27.66
C ARG A 279 14.57 -7.28 -27.90
N LYS A 280 13.79 -7.54 -26.84
CA LYS A 280 12.44 -8.11 -26.91
C LYS A 280 11.37 -7.11 -26.47
N GLU A 281 11.22 -6.84 -25.17
CA GLU A 281 10.18 -5.95 -24.66
C GLU A 281 10.65 -5.08 -23.50
N VAL A 282 9.95 -3.96 -23.29
CA VAL A 282 10.00 -3.11 -22.09
C VAL A 282 8.73 -3.34 -21.27
N ILE A 283 8.87 -3.54 -19.95
CA ILE A 283 7.76 -3.73 -19.01
C ILE A 283 7.80 -2.62 -17.97
N LEU A 284 6.76 -1.79 -17.92
CA LEU A 284 6.61 -0.76 -16.91
C LEU A 284 5.91 -1.33 -15.68
N SER A 285 6.54 -1.22 -14.52
CA SER A 285 6.06 -1.65 -13.21
C SER A 285 6.37 -0.58 -12.15
N ALA A 286 6.33 0.70 -12.56
CA ALA A 286 6.69 1.85 -11.73
C ALA A 286 5.55 2.32 -10.79
N GLY A 287 4.50 1.52 -10.65
CA GLY A 287 3.30 1.81 -9.88
C GLY A 287 2.38 2.82 -10.56
N THR A 288 1.19 2.98 -10.02
CA THR A 288 0.10 3.75 -10.65
C THR A 288 0.51 5.17 -11.03
N ILE A 289 1.34 5.84 -10.24
CA ILE A 289 1.77 7.21 -10.50
C ILE A 289 2.94 7.23 -11.48
N GLY A 290 4.00 6.47 -11.20
CA GLY A 290 5.23 6.48 -12.00
C GLY A 290 5.00 5.93 -13.41
N THR A 291 4.22 4.88 -13.57
CA THR A 291 3.88 4.29 -14.88
C THR A 291 3.12 5.29 -15.75
N ALA A 292 2.11 5.98 -15.21
CA ALA A 292 1.40 7.02 -15.96
C ALA A 292 2.33 8.16 -16.39
N GLN A 293 3.22 8.61 -15.49
CA GLN A 293 4.21 9.63 -15.80
C GLN A 293 5.14 9.20 -16.94
N ILE A 294 5.71 8.00 -16.87
CA ILE A 294 6.63 7.48 -17.89
C ILE A 294 5.92 7.32 -19.24
N LEU A 295 4.69 6.79 -19.28
CA LEU A 295 3.91 6.67 -20.50
C LEU A 295 3.69 8.03 -21.17
N MET A 296 3.21 9.02 -20.41
CA MET A 296 2.94 10.36 -20.94
C MET A 296 4.22 11.07 -21.43
N LEU A 297 5.33 10.98 -20.68
CA LEU A 297 6.64 11.52 -21.10
C LEU A 297 7.16 10.84 -22.37
N SER A 298 6.67 9.66 -22.70
CA SER A 298 7.04 8.88 -23.88
C SER A 298 6.11 9.09 -25.08
N GLY A 299 5.13 10.00 -24.96
CA GLY A 299 4.16 10.30 -26.00
C GLY A 299 2.92 9.39 -26.01
N VAL A 300 2.71 8.57 -24.99
CA VAL A 300 1.55 7.69 -24.84
C VAL A 300 0.63 8.29 -23.76
N GLY A 301 -0.48 8.88 -24.17
CA GLY A 301 -1.39 9.55 -23.23
C GLY A 301 -2.37 10.47 -23.92
N PRO A 302 -3.18 11.25 -23.18
CA PRO A 302 -4.18 12.14 -23.76
C PRO A 302 -3.54 13.21 -24.67
N ALA A 303 -3.88 13.17 -25.97
CA ALA A 303 -3.22 13.99 -26.98
C ALA A 303 -3.27 15.50 -26.68
N ALA A 304 -4.41 16.00 -26.22
CA ALA A 304 -4.55 17.42 -25.87
C ALA A 304 -3.57 17.83 -24.75
N HIS A 305 -3.38 16.98 -23.74
CA HIS A 305 -2.46 17.24 -22.65
C HIS A 305 -1.00 17.16 -23.10
N LEU A 306 -0.63 16.14 -23.89
CA LEU A 306 0.73 15.99 -24.40
C LEU A 306 1.14 17.17 -25.30
N ASN A 307 0.25 17.59 -26.21
CA ASN A 307 0.47 18.74 -27.08
C ASN A 307 0.65 20.04 -26.29
N SER A 308 -0.03 20.21 -25.15
CA SER A 308 0.13 21.40 -24.29
C SER A 308 1.52 21.51 -23.64
N LEU A 309 2.29 20.41 -23.66
CA LEU A 309 3.65 20.31 -23.13
C LEU A 309 4.71 20.08 -24.23
N ASP A 310 4.34 20.27 -25.51
CA ASP A 310 5.21 20.03 -26.67
C ASP A 310 5.77 18.59 -26.73
N ILE A 311 5.03 17.61 -26.20
CA ILE A 311 5.39 16.20 -26.27
C ILE A 311 4.72 15.57 -27.50
N PRO A 312 5.51 15.02 -28.45
CA PRO A 312 4.96 14.35 -29.63
C PRO A 312 4.06 13.17 -29.26
N VAL A 313 2.82 13.17 -29.76
CA VAL A 313 1.84 12.10 -29.51
C VAL A 313 2.18 10.88 -30.36
N ARG A 314 2.34 9.71 -29.72
CA ARG A 314 2.51 8.40 -30.34
C ARG A 314 1.23 7.59 -30.33
N ALA A 315 0.55 7.62 -29.19
CA ALA A 315 -0.76 6.99 -29.04
C ALA A 315 -1.64 7.86 -28.12
N ASP A 316 -2.82 8.24 -28.65
CA ASP A 316 -3.83 8.97 -27.89
C ASP A 316 -4.64 7.99 -27.05
N LEU A 317 -4.29 7.87 -25.77
CA LEU A 317 -4.87 6.93 -24.82
C LEU A 317 -5.22 7.63 -23.50
N PRO A 318 -6.25 7.17 -22.77
CA PRO A 318 -6.66 7.80 -21.51
C PRO A 318 -5.74 7.45 -20.33
N VAL A 319 -4.44 7.61 -20.51
CA VAL A 319 -3.44 7.41 -19.45
C VAL A 319 -3.60 8.49 -18.38
N GLY A 320 -3.56 8.07 -17.12
CA GLY A 320 -3.75 8.95 -15.97
C GLY A 320 -5.23 9.32 -15.72
N GLU A 321 -6.18 8.69 -16.40
CA GLU A 321 -7.61 8.81 -16.14
C GLU A 321 -8.10 7.73 -15.15
N ASN A 322 -9.25 7.99 -14.51
CA ASN A 322 -9.96 7.00 -13.70
C ASN A 322 -9.17 6.48 -12.47
N ILE A 323 -8.35 7.32 -11.85
CA ILE A 323 -7.65 6.94 -10.62
C ILE A 323 -8.66 6.68 -9.51
N SER A 324 -8.55 5.52 -8.89
CA SER A 324 -9.29 5.17 -7.68
C SER A 324 -8.31 4.80 -6.56
N ASP A 325 -8.67 5.11 -5.31
CA ASP A 325 -7.85 4.79 -4.14
C ASP A 325 -8.76 4.54 -2.94
N HIS A 326 -8.37 3.65 -2.06
CA HIS A 326 -9.04 3.47 -0.78
C HIS A 326 -8.82 4.69 0.11
N VAL A 327 -9.90 5.27 0.59
CA VAL A 327 -9.87 6.48 1.42
C VAL A 327 -10.54 6.25 2.75
N LEU A 328 -10.08 6.95 3.76
CA LEU A 328 -10.55 6.85 5.14
C LEU A 328 -10.47 8.21 5.84
N PRO A 329 -11.35 8.50 6.78
CA PRO A 329 -11.11 9.53 7.78
C PRO A 329 -10.26 8.95 8.91
N LEU A 330 -9.20 9.64 9.34
CA LEU A 330 -8.46 9.25 10.53
C LEU A 330 -9.29 9.53 11.77
N MET A 331 -9.70 8.48 12.48
CA MET A 331 -10.53 8.56 13.69
C MET A 331 -9.70 8.21 14.92
N TYR A 332 -9.74 9.05 15.94
CA TYR A 332 -8.96 8.92 17.16
C TYR A 332 -9.87 8.65 18.36
N ILE A 333 -9.53 7.64 19.14
CA ILE A 333 -10.28 7.21 20.33
C ILE A 333 -9.32 7.23 21.52
N PRO A 334 -9.27 8.33 22.30
CA PRO A 334 -8.52 8.35 23.56
C PRO A 334 -9.04 7.27 24.50
N VAL A 335 -8.11 6.58 25.17
CA VAL A 335 -8.39 5.45 26.05
C VAL A 335 -7.56 5.56 27.32
N HIS A 336 -8.13 5.13 28.46
CA HIS A 336 -7.45 5.22 29.73
C HIS A 336 -6.14 4.40 29.71
N PRO A 337 -5.02 4.94 30.24
CA PRO A 337 -3.71 4.31 30.17
C PRO A 337 -3.52 3.09 31.10
N GLY A 338 -4.59 2.58 31.72
CA GLY A 338 -4.55 1.53 32.75
C GLY A 338 -3.79 0.24 32.40
N PHE A 339 -3.43 0.07 31.13
CA PHE A 339 -2.60 -1.04 30.63
C PHE A 339 -1.39 -0.52 29.82
N ALA A 340 -1.13 0.79 29.85
CA ALA A 340 0.06 1.31 29.21
C ALA A 340 1.28 0.67 29.88
N ALA A 341 2.14 0.10 29.07
CA ALA A 341 3.51 -0.20 29.47
C ALA A 341 4.04 0.99 30.26
N ARG A 342 4.79 0.75 31.32
CA ARG A 342 5.31 1.78 32.24
C ARG A 342 5.74 3.01 31.43
N SER A 343 4.87 4.03 31.42
CA SER A 343 5.12 5.27 30.69
C SER A 343 6.40 5.89 31.24
N GLY A 344 7.39 6.11 30.36
CA GLY A 344 8.69 6.68 30.74
C GLY A 344 9.86 5.68 30.73
N ASP A 345 9.67 4.46 30.28
CA ASP A 345 10.81 3.56 30.05
C ASP A 345 11.55 3.92 28.75
N LEU A 346 12.50 4.83 28.89
CA LEU A 346 13.38 5.28 27.79
C LEU A 346 14.15 4.13 27.13
N PHE A 347 14.26 2.97 27.77
CA PHE A 347 14.98 1.80 27.28
C PHE A 347 14.07 0.77 26.61
N LYS A 348 12.75 0.95 26.66
CA LYS A 348 11.79 0.02 26.03
C LYS A 348 12.09 -0.20 24.55
N PRO A 349 12.25 0.85 23.69
CA PRO A 349 12.55 0.65 22.27
C PRO A 349 13.85 -0.12 22.04
N VAL A 350 14.85 0.11 22.90
CA VAL A 350 16.14 -0.61 22.82
C VAL A 350 15.96 -2.07 23.21
N ARG A 351 15.21 -2.37 24.28
CA ARG A 351 14.94 -3.77 24.67
C ARG A 351 14.12 -4.49 23.61
N ASP A 352 13.07 -3.87 23.10
CA ASP A 352 12.23 -4.45 22.05
C ASP A 352 13.05 -4.77 20.80
N MET A 353 14.00 -3.90 20.45
CA MET A 353 14.91 -4.11 19.33
C MET A 353 15.93 -5.22 19.62
N VAL A 354 16.52 -5.27 20.82
CA VAL A 354 17.44 -6.34 21.22
C VAL A 354 16.73 -7.69 21.26
N GLU A 355 15.52 -7.74 21.80
CA GLU A 355 14.69 -8.94 21.81
C GLU A 355 14.43 -9.44 20.39
N TRP A 356 14.00 -8.54 19.49
CA TRP A 356 13.80 -8.88 18.08
C TRP A 356 15.08 -9.36 17.42
N PHE A 357 16.22 -8.74 17.72
CA PHE A 357 17.50 -9.13 17.13
C PHE A 357 17.94 -10.54 17.57
N ILE A 358 17.66 -10.90 18.83
CA ILE A 358 18.06 -12.20 19.40
C ILE A 358 17.07 -13.30 19.01
N SER A 359 15.77 -13.04 19.13
CA SER A 359 14.71 -14.06 19.06
C SER A 359 13.79 -13.94 17.84
N ARG A 360 13.91 -12.82 17.07
CA ARG A 360 12.94 -12.48 16.01
C ARG A 360 11.50 -12.36 16.51
N GLY A 361 11.32 -12.19 17.82
CA GLY A 361 10.06 -12.06 18.52
C GLY A 361 9.87 -10.69 19.19
N GLY A 362 8.92 -10.63 20.10
CA GLY A 362 8.62 -9.44 20.89
C GLY A 362 7.88 -8.33 20.13
N PRO A 363 7.70 -7.16 20.76
CA PRO A 363 6.91 -6.06 20.20
C PRO A 363 7.41 -5.53 18.84
N ALA A 364 8.72 -5.62 18.57
CA ALA A 364 9.29 -5.18 17.29
C ALA A 364 9.02 -6.15 16.12
N ALA A 365 8.55 -7.38 16.40
CA ALA A 365 8.05 -8.34 15.41
C ALA A 365 6.53 -8.23 15.20
N SER A 366 5.86 -7.35 15.93
CA SER A 366 4.41 -7.13 15.88
C SER A 366 4.07 -5.97 14.95
N ASN A 367 2.85 -5.98 14.44
CA ASN A 367 2.25 -4.83 13.74
C ASN A 367 1.36 -3.97 14.68
N GLY A 368 1.58 -4.03 15.99
CA GLY A 368 0.76 -3.39 17.00
C GLY A 368 -0.64 -4.03 17.06
N VAL A 369 -1.68 -3.26 16.82
CA VAL A 369 -3.07 -3.74 16.66
C VAL A 369 -3.55 -3.65 15.21
N THR A 370 -2.65 -3.34 14.28
CA THR A 370 -2.98 -3.15 12.86
C THR A 370 -3.35 -4.46 12.16
N ASP A 371 -2.91 -5.60 12.71
CA ASP A 371 -3.30 -6.93 12.26
C ASP A 371 -4.75 -7.29 12.61
N VAL A 372 -5.41 -6.56 13.53
CA VAL A 372 -6.84 -6.72 13.79
C VAL A 372 -7.61 -5.80 12.84
N THR A 373 -8.45 -6.39 12.02
CA THR A 373 -9.29 -5.66 11.04
C THR A 373 -10.71 -6.22 11.02
N ALA A 374 -11.66 -5.45 10.52
CA ALA A 374 -12.99 -5.95 10.24
C ALA A 374 -13.41 -5.54 8.83
N MET A 375 -14.06 -6.44 8.11
CA MET A 375 -14.68 -6.17 6.81
C MET A 375 -16.18 -6.44 6.92
N PHE A 376 -17.00 -5.53 6.40
CA PHE A 376 -18.45 -5.63 6.50
C PHE A 376 -19.15 -4.77 5.46
N ASN A 377 -20.44 -5.06 5.27
CA ASN A 377 -21.33 -4.21 4.48
C ASN A 377 -22.13 -3.33 5.44
N SER A 378 -21.94 -2.00 5.38
CA SER A 378 -22.64 -1.04 6.25
C SER A 378 -24.14 -0.99 5.99
N HIS A 379 -24.61 -1.34 4.78
CA HIS A 379 -26.04 -1.43 4.44
C HIS A 379 -26.73 -2.60 5.12
N CYS A 380 -25.95 -3.56 5.64
CA CYS A 380 -26.43 -4.70 6.43
C CYS A 380 -26.30 -4.47 7.95
N TYR A 381 -26.07 -3.24 8.38
CA TYR A 381 -26.05 -2.90 9.80
C TYR A 381 -27.39 -2.28 10.23
N ASP A 382 -28.04 -2.92 11.21
CA ASP A 382 -29.26 -2.41 11.83
C ASP A 382 -28.89 -1.39 12.93
N PHE A 383 -29.10 -0.10 12.64
CA PHE A 383 -28.74 0.98 13.55
C PHE A 383 -29.62 1.03 14.80
N ASP A 384 -30.88 0.57 14.74
CA ASP A 384 -31.80 0.54 15.89
C ASP A 384 -31.42 -0.58 16.87
N LYS A 385 -31.10 -1.77 16.33
CA LYS A 385 -30.66 -2.91 17.13
C LYS A 385 -29.16 -2.89 17.44
N ARG A 386 -28.40 -2.00 16.77
CA ARG A 386 -26.93 -1.86 16.86
C ARG A 386 -26.20 -3.17 16.56
N LYS A 387 -26.57 -3.83 15.46
CA LYS A 387 -26.05 -5.15 15.10
C LYS A 387 -25.86 -5.31 13.60
N LEU A 388 -24.77 -5.98 13.22
CA LEU A 388 -24.59 -6.45 11.87
C LEU A 388 -25.56 -7.63 11.60
N ILE A 389 -26.23 -7.60 10.45
CA ILE A 389 -27.22 -8.60 10.03
C ILE A 389 -26.72 -9.26 8.76
N HIS A 390 -26.74 -10.58 8.73
CA HIS A 390 -26.43 -11.40 7.55
C HIS A 390 -27.70 -12.02 7.01
N ASN A 391 -28.43 -11.32 6.16
CA ASN A 391 -29.74 -11.75 5.67
C ASN A 391 -29.86 -11.84 4.15
N SER A 392 -28.80 -11.50 3.41
CA SER A 392 -28.77 -11.57 1.95
C SER A 392 -27.35 -11.80 1.42
N LEU A 393 -27.25 -12.24 0.17
CA LEU A 393 -25.96 -12.41 -0.53
C LEU A 393 -25.21 -11.09 -0.71
N ASP A 394 -25.89 -9.96 -0.77
CA ASP A 394 -25.24 -8.66 -0.86
C ASP A 394 -24.46 -8.31 0.42
N CYS A 395 -24.88 -8.86 1.57
CA CYS A 395 -24.16 -8.68 2.83
C CYS A 395 -22.78 -9.39 2.86
N GLU A 396 -22.52 -10.31 1.95
CA GLU A 396 -21.23 -10.98 1.79
C GLU A 396 -20.20 -10.12 1.03
N LEU A 397 -20.62 -8.97 0.49
CA LEU A 397 -19.73 -8.04 -0.20
C LEU A 397 -19.41 -6.85 0.70
N PRO A 398 -18.21 -6.78 1.31
CA PRO A 398 -17.88 -5.66 2.16
C PRO A 398 -17.73 -4.37 1.33
N ASN A 399 -18.30 -3.27 1.84
CA ASN A 399 -18.06 -1.93 1.33
C ASN A 399 -17.11 -1.13 2.23
N LEU A 400 -16.90 -1.60 3.47
CA LEU A 400 -16.04 -0.98 4.47
C LEU A 400 -15.05 -1.98 5.08
N GLN A 401 -13.85 -1.46 5.41
CA GLN A 401 -12.85 -2.13 6.23
C GLN A 401 -12.51 -1.23 7.41
N LEU A 402 -12.40 -1.76 8.62
CA LEU A 402 -11.81 -1.05 9.76
C LEU A 402 -10.33 -1.40 9.87
N ILE A 403 -9.48 -0.42 9.88
CA ILE A 403 -8.06 -0.56 10.18
C ILE A 403 -7.74 0.11 11.51
N ASN A 404 -6.83 -0.50 12.27
CA ASN A 404 -6.51 -0.05 13.60
C ASN A 404 -5.02 0.26 13.73
N ALA A 405 -4.70 1.25 14.56
CA ALA A 405 -3.34 1.52 15.03
C ALA A 405 -3.41 1.99 16.49
N PHE A 406 -2.29 1.95 17.18
CA PHE A 406 -2.25 2.34 18.58
C PHE A 406 -1.09 3.30 18.83
N ILE A 407 -1.39 4.41 19.49
CA ILE A 407 -0.43 5.41 19.93
C ILE A 407 -0.32 5.29 21.45
N GLU A 408 0.84 4.87 21.93
CA GLU A 408 1.06 4.72 23.37
C GLU A 408 0.96 6.07 24.11
N HIS A 409 0.64 6.01 25.39
CA HIS A 409 0.60 7.20 26.24
C HIS A 409 1.92 7.98 26.16
N ARG A 410 1.85 9.27 25.87
CA ARG A 410 2.97 10.20 25.70
C ARG A 410 3.91 9.88 24.51
N GLN A 411 3.50 9.06 23.56
CA GLN A 411 4.34 8.72 22.41
C GLN A 411 4.54 9.88 21.44
N ILE A 412 3.61 10.85 21.39
CA ILE A 412 3.72 12.02 20.49
C ILE A 412 4.70 13.06 21.03
N GLN A 413 4.90 13.13 22.36
CA GLN A 413 5.72 14.17 23.01
C GLN A 413 7.17 14.15 22.52
N GLY A 414 7.61 15.30 21.94
CA GLY A 414 8.94 15.45 21.38
C GLY A 414 9.16 14.81 20.01
N LEU A 415 8.11 14.22 19.42
CA LEU A 415 8.14 13.57 18.10
C LEU A 415 7.19 14.23 17.09
N GLU A 416 6.68 15.42 17.38
CA GLU A 416 5.63 16.12 16.60
C GLU A 416 6.03 16.26 15.14
N VAL A 417 7.27 16.64 14.86
CA VAL A 417 7.80 16.78 13.49
C VAL A 417 7.87 15.43 12.78
N GLN A 418 8.24 14.36 13.51
CA GLN A 418 8.28 13.02 12.94
C GLN A 418 6.87 12.49 12.64
N VAL A 419 5.93 12.74 13.54
CA VAL A 419 4.50 12.42 13.33
C VAL A 419 3.96 13.18 12.12
N GLN A 420 4.29 14.47 11.97
CA GLN A 420 3.94 15.23 10.77
C GLN A 420 4.51 14.63 9.50
N LYS A 421 5.79 14.27 9.50
CA LYS A 421 6.45 13.65 8.34
C LYS A 421 5.82 12.31 7.97
N SER A 422 5.45 11.49 8.94
CA SER A 422 4.86 10.16 8.67
C SER A 422 3.37 10.25 8.31
N SER A 423 2.59 11.12 8.95
CA SER A 423 1.15 11.24 8.74
C SER A 423 0.74 12.24 7.65
N GLY A 424 1.56 13.26 7.38
CA GLY A 424 1.19 14.39 6.51
C GLY A 424 0.15 15.33 7.11
N LEU A 425 -0.20 15.21 8.38
CA LEU A 425 -1.16 16.10 9.06
C LEU A 425 -0.57 17.47 9.35
N SER A 426 -1.43 18.50 9.43
CA SER A 426 -1.03 19.82 9.87
C SER A 426 -0.58 19.82 11.33
N MET A 427 0.29 20.76 11.69
CA MET A 427 0.81 20.86 13.07
C MET A 427 -0.30 21.17 14.09
N ASP A 428 -1.33 21.89 13.70
CA ASP A 428 -2.49 22.17 14.55
C ASP A 428 -3.21 20.88 15.00
N ILE A 429 -3.42 19.94 14.09
CA ILE A 429 -4.00 18.63 14.42
C ILE A 429 -3.06 17.83 15.34
N ILE A 430 -1.77 17.81 15.03
CA ILE A 430 -0.77 17.09 15.83
C ILE A 430 -0.72 17.63 17.26
N GLN A 431 -0.81 18.95 17.46
CA GLN A 431 -0.86 19.56 18.79
C GLN A 431 -2.12 19.15 19.57
N GLN A 432 -3.29 19.07 18.92
CA GLN A 432 -4.51 18.57 19.56
C GLN A 432 -4.37 17.09 19.97
N LEU A 433 -3.76 16.26 19.10
CA LEU A 433 -3.47 14.88 19.43
C LEU A 433 -2.44 14.75 20.56
N GLN A 434 -1.42 15.60 20.57
CA GLN A 434 -0.41 15.63 21.63
C GLN A 434 -1.04 15.95 22.99
N VAL A 435 -1.95 16.93 23.04
CA VAL A 435 -2.67 17.29 24.28
C VAL A 435 -3.48 16.08 24.78
N ALA A 436 -4.22 15.41 23.91
CA ALA A 436 -4.95 14.19 24.29
C ALA A 436 -4.00 13.08 24.75
N ASN A 437 -2.88 12.89 24.03
CA ASN A 437 -1.90 11.84 24.31
C ASN A 437 -1.08 12.08 25.58
N GLN A 438 -1.06 13.30 26.13
CA GLN A 438 -0.42 13.58 27.43
C GLN A 438 -1.03 12.82 28.59
N HIS A 439 -2.33 12.51 28.50
CA HIS A 439 -3.11 11.91 29.59
C HIS A 439 -3.63 10.51 29.26
N GLN A 440 -3.73 10.18 27.98
CA GLN A 440 -4.34 8.94 27.49
C GLN A 440 -3.50 8.34 26.36
N ALA A 441 -3.61 7.01 26.20
CA ALA A 441 -3.23 6.40 24.93
C ALA A 441 -4.32 6.70 23.88
N ILE A 442 -4.02 6.51 22.61
CA ILE A 442 -4.99 6.76 21.54
C ILE A 442 -5.08 5.53 20.65
N LEU A 443 -6.25 4.91 20.62
CA LEU A 443 -6.57 3.94 19.57
C LEU A 443 -7.01 4.71 18.33
N VAL A 444 -6.37 4.45 17.21
CA VAL A 444 -6.79 4.94 15.89
C VAL A 444 -7.60 3.83 15.25
N THR A 445 -8.88 4.07 15.00
CA THR A 445 -9.76 3.11 14.30
C THR A 445 -10.41 3.83 13.14
N SER A 446 -9.98 3.50 11.93
CA SER A 446 -10.37 4.26 10.74
C SER A 446 -11.12 3.37 9.74
N PRO A 447 -12.35 3.74 9.37
CA PRO A 447 -13.09 3.04 8.35
C PRO A 447 -12.58 3.41 6.95
N VAL A 448 -12.27 2.41 6.15
CA VAL A 448 -11.81 2.52 4.76
C VAL A 448 -12.98 2.22 3.84
N VAL A 449 -13.28 3.13 2.91
CA VAL A 449 -14.24 2.87 1.83
C VAL A 449 -13.55 1.99 0.77
N LEU A 450 -14.07 0.76 0.60
CA LEU A 450 -13.44 -0.25 -0.26
C LEU A 450 -13.78 -0.10 -1.75
N ARG A 451 -14.87 0.55 -2.08
CA ARG A 451 -15.29 0.80 -3.48
C ARG A 451 -15.76 2.25 -3.64
N PRO A 452 -14.85 3.24 -3.51
CA PRO A 452 -15.24 4.64 -3.69
C PRO A 452 -15.74 4.90 -5.10
N TYR A 453 -16.70 5.82 -5.23
CA TYR A 453 -17.25 6.29 -6.50
C TYR A 453 -16.42 7.42 -7.10
N SER A 454 -15.77 8.22 -6.27
CA SER A 454 -14.91 9.32 -6.71
C SER A 454 -13.77 8.81 -7.59
N ARG A 455 -13.49 9.54 -8.67
CA ARG A 455 -12.41 9.22 -9.61
C ARG A 455 -11.52 10.44 -9.83
N GLY A 456 -10.22 10.19 -9.87
CA GLY A 456 -9.20 11.20 -10.04
C GLY A 456 -8.43 11.08 -11.35
N THR A 457 -7.45 11.97 -11.50
CA THR A 457 -6.56 12.02 -12.67
C THR A 457 -5.10 12.26 -12.28
N ILE A 458 -4.19 11.79 -13.12
CA ILE A 458 -2.76 12.13 -13.10
C ILE A 458 -2.43 12.83 -14.40
N ARG A 459 -1.68 13.94 -14.32
CA ARG A 459 -1.18 14.68 -15.47
C ARG A 459 0.29 15.03 -15.25
N LEU A 460 1.03 15.24 -16.32
CA LEU A 460 2.37 15.80 -16.22
C LEU A 460 2.28 17.26 -15.72
N ALA A 461 3.10 17.63 -14.76
CA ALA A 461 3.24 19.03 -14.36
C ALA A 461 4.14 19.80 -15.34
N SER A 462 5.01 19.12 -16.07
CA SER A 462 5.88 19.64 -17.13
C SER A 462 6.51 18.47 -17.89
N ALA A 463 7.24 18.76 -18.97
CA ALA A 463 8.04 17.77 -19.69
C ALA A 463 9.34 17.35 -18.96
N ASP A 464 9.66 17.95 -17.82
CA ASP A 464 10.78 17.54 -16.97
C ASP A 464 10.46 16.24 -16.23
N PRO A 465 11.14 15.12 -16.51
CA PRO A 465 10.84 13.82 -15.94
C PRO A 465 11.17 13.70 -14.44
N LEU A 466 11.93 14.64 -13.88
CA LEU A 466 12.29 14.64 -12.46
C LEU A 466 11.30 15.43 -11.59
N LYS A 467 10.38 16.16 -12.21
CA LYS A 467 9.26 16.79 -11.50
C LYS A 467 8.16 15.78 -11.21
N HIS A 468 7.61 15.85 -10.02
CA HIS A 468 6.43 15.05 -9.65
C HIS A 468 5.26 15.42 -10.58
N PRO A 469 4.45 14.43 -11.00
CA PRO A 469 3.25 14.70 -11.77
C PRO A 469 2.21 15.42 -10.93
N ALA A 470 1.29 16.09 -11.59
CA ALA A 470 0.12 16.72 -11.01
C ALA A 470 -0.93 15.64 -10.73
N ILE A 471 -1.18 15.32 -9.46
CA ILE A 471 -2.10 14.27 -9.04
C ILE A 471 -3.35 14.93 -8.47
N PHE A 472 -4.49 14.68 -9.08
CA PHE A 472 -5.79 15.13 -8.62
C PHE A 472 -6.64 13.90 -8.27
N PRO A 473 -6.59 13.40 -7.02
CA PRO A 473 -7.26 12.16 -6.65
C PRO A 473 -8.78 12.33 -6.57
N ASN A 474 -9.29 13.55 -6.46
CA ASN A 474 -10.69 13.93 -6.43
C ASN A 474 -11.50 13.22 -5.33
N TYR A 475 -10.85 12.88 -4.21
CA TYR A 475 -11.49 12.20 -3.08
C TYR A 475 -12.72 12.94 -2.60
N LEU A 476 -13.79 12.19 -2.27
CA LEU A 476 -15.05 12.70 -1.74
C LEU A 476 -15.78 13.70 -2.65
N SER A 477 -15.49 13.66 -3.96
CA SER A 477 -16.25 14.43 -4.95
C SER A 477 -17.65 13.84 -5.22
N ASP A 478 -17.80 12.54 -4.99
CA ASP A 478 -19.08 11.86 -5.01
C ASP A 478 -19.62 11.75 -3.58
N GLU A 479 -20.83 12.26 -3.37
CA GLU A 479 -21.43 12.32 -2.03
C GLU A 479 -21.72 10.93 -1.45
N ARG A 480 -21.85 9.89 -2.29
CA ARG A 480 -22.03 8.51 -1.82
C ARG A 480 -20.84 8.05 -0.97
N ASP A 481 -19.61 8.46 -1.30
CA ASP A 481 -18.42 8.14 -0.51
C ASP A 481 -18.49 8.78 0.89
N VAL A 482 -19.02 10.01 0.97
CA VAL A 482 -19.22 10.70 2.27
C VAL A 482 -20.29 9.98 3.09
N GLN A 483 -21.39 9.56 2.47
CA GLN A 483 -22.46 8.83 3.16
C GLN A 483 -21.99 7.48 3.71
N GLU A 484 -21.17 6.74 2.96
CA GLU A 484 -20.54 5.50 3.45
C GLU A 484 -19.68 5.77 4.70
N MET A 485 -18.89 6.83 4.69
CA MET A 485 -18.07 7.22 5.84
C MET A 485 -18.93 7.67 7.03
N LEU A 486 -20.03 8.40 6.81
CA LEU A 486 -20.96 8.78 7.87
C LEU A 486 -21.62 7.56 8.52
N CYS A 487 -22.05 6.58 7.71
CA CYS A 487 -22.56 5.31 8.22
C CYS A 487 -21.53 4.61 9.10
N SER A 488 -20.29 4.56 8.67
CA SER A 488 -19.21 3.94 9.42
C SER A 488 -18.91 4.65 10.75
N ILE A 489 -18.95 5.99 10.77
CA ILE A 489 -18.77 6.76 12.03
C ILE A 489 -19.90 6.46 13.02
N LYS A 490 -21.15 6.35 12.57
CA LYS A 490 -22.27 5.93 13.44
C LYS A 490 -22.05 4.53 14.04
N ILE A 491 -21.45 3.60 13.28
CA ILE A 491 -21.07 2.28 13.80
C ILE A 491 -19.95 2.40 14.85
N LEU A 492 -18.94 3.25 14.62
CA LEU A 492 -17.90 3.52 15.62
C LEU A 492 -18.45 4.15 16.89
N GLU A 493 -19.47 5.01 16.79
CA GLU A 493 -20.15 5.57 17.96
C GLU A 493 -20.86 4.47 18.77
N HIS A 494 -21.44 3.44 18.12
CA HIS A 494 -21.97 2.27 18.80
C HIS A 494 -20.85 1.40 19.41
N LEU A 495 -19.71 1.27 18.71
CA LEU A 495 -18.57 0.47 19.18
C LEU A 495 -17.98 1.02 20.48
N VAL A 496 -17.79 2.33 20.59
CA VAL A 496 -17.25 2.93 21.84
C VAL A 496 -18.23 2.84 23.00
N GLU A 497 -19.50 2.55 22.75
CA GLU A 497 -20.52 2.33 23.78
C GLU A 497 -20.60 0.88 24.27
N THR A 498 -19.87 -0.06 23.66
CA THR A 498 -19.81 -1.45 24.13
C THR A 498 -19.10 -1.56 25.48
N PRO A 499 -19.39 -2.60 26.29
CA PRO A 499 -18.74 -2.79 27.60
C PRO A 499 -17.22 -2.82 27.52
N GLU A 500 -16.68 -3.41 26.45
CA GLU A 500 -15.24 -3.57 26.20
C GLU A 500 -14.54 -2.23 26.03
N TYR A 501 -15.18 -1.27 25.36
CA TYR A 501 -14.63 0.07 25.15
C TYR A 501 -14.90 0.98 26.36
N LYS A 502 -16.08 0.89 26.97
CA LYS A 502 -16.42 1.64 28.20
C LYS A 502 -15.50 1.32 29.37
N ALA A 503 -15.01 0.08 29.48
CA ALA A 503 -14.06 -0.32 30.52
C ALA A 503 -12.76 0.51 30.49
N TYR A 504 -12.40 1.08 29.33
CA TYR A 504 -11.24 1.95 29.14
C TYR A 504 -11.60 3.43 29.01
N ASN A 505 -12.84 3.81 29.33
CA ASN A 505 -13.36 5.16 29.17
C ASN A 505 -13.13 5.71 27.73
N ALA A 506 -13.32 4.83 26.74
CA ALA A 506 -13.10 5.16 25.34
C ALA A 506 -14.17 6.14 24.82
N SER A 507 -13.75 7.11 24.04
CA SER A 507 -14.67 8.05 23.38
C SER A 507 -14.03 8.58 22.10
N ILE A 508 -14.83 8.89 21.09
CA ILE A 508 -14.27 9.46 19.86
C ILE A 508 -13.82 10.91 20.12
N LEU A 509 -12.56 11.18 19.79
CA LEU A 509 -11.97 12.52 19.94
C LEU A 509 -12.58 13.49 18.91
N ARG A 510 -13.13 14.58 19.41
CA ARG A 510 -13.67 15.67 18.59
C ARG A 510 -12.62 16.74 18.42
N LEU A 511 -12.02 16.75 17.24
CA LEU A 511 -11.01 17.75 16.88
C LEU A 511 -11.66 19.11 16.58
N ARG A 512 -10.99 20.18 16.92
CA ARG A 512 -11.37 21.53 16.49
C ARG A 512 -10.86 21.73 15.06
N LEU A 513 -11.79 21.83 14.12
CA LEU A 513 -11.49 21.91 12.69
C LEU A 513 -12.00 23.24 12.15
N PRO A 514 -11.16 23.98 11.38
CA PRO A 514 -11.55 25.29 10.87
C PRO A 514 -12.79 25.23 9.98
N GLY A 515 -13.80 26.06 10.29
CA GLY A 515 -15.04 26.15 9.51
C GLY A 515 -16.03 25.00 9.71
N CYS A 516 -15.75 24.04 10.60
CA CYS A 516 -16.72 23.02 10.96
C CYS A 516 -17.72 23.54 12.00
N PRO A 517 -19.02 23.12 11.93
CA PRO A 517 -20.00 23.46 12.95
C PRO A 517 -19.63 22.84 14.30
N ASP A 518 -20.17 23.41 15.38
CA ASP A 518 -20.05 22.79 16.71
C ASP A 518 -20.83 21.49 16.76
N PHE A 519 -20.21 20.44 17.27
CA PHE A 519 -20.81 19.10 17.37
C PHE A 519 -22.12 19.09 18.20
N SER A 520 -22.23 19.94 19.21
CA SER A 520 -23.43 20.04 20.05
C SER A 520 -24.61 20.67 19.32
N CYS A 521 -24.36 21.48 18.31
CA CYS A 521 -25.37 22.19 17.53
C CYS A 521 -25.76 21.42 16.25
N ASP A 522 -24.78 20.84 15.56
CA ASP A 522 -25.01 20.08 14.32
C ASP A 522 -24.05 18.90 14.23
N ARG A 523 -24.49 17.75 14.70
CA ARG A 523 -23.69 16.51 14.77
C ARG A 523 -23.33 15.98 13.39
N GLU A 524 -24.27 15.93 12.47
CA GLU A 524 -24.06 15.37 11.13
C GLU A 524 -23.20 16.32 10.28
N GLY A 525 -23.46 17.62 10.34
CA GLY A 525 -22.61 18.63 9.71
C GLY A 525 -21.18 18.61 10.23
N TYR A 526 -21.00 18.41 11.54
CA TYR A 526 -19.65 18.23 12.12
C TYR A 526 -18.94 17.01 11.53
N TRP A 527 -19.58 15.83 11.49
CA TRP A 527 -18.95 14.62 10.96
C TRP A 527 -18.68 14.73 9.47
N THR A 528 -19.60 15.31 8.69
CA THR A 528 -19.37 15.60 7.26
C THR A 528 -18.14 16.50 7.06
N CYS A 529 -18.02 17.55 7.85
CA CYS A 529 -16.87 18.44 7.84
C CYS A 529 -15.60 17.71 8.28
N TYR A 530 -15.67 16.92 9.35
CA TYR A 530 -14.57 16.10 9.88
C TYR A 530 -14.00 15.15 8.80
N ILE A 531 -14.86 14.43 8.10
CA ILE A 531 -14.48 13.52 7.01
C ILE A 531 -13.64 14.27 5.98
N ARG A 532 -14.09 15.45 5.53
CA ARG A 532 -13.38 16.26 4.53
C ARG A 532 -12.04 16.81 5.03
N HIS A 533 -11.92 17.10 6.30
CA HIS A 533 -10.68 17.54 6.94
C HIS A 533 -9.68 16.42 7.14
N MET A 534 -10.15 15.29 7.65
CA MET A 534 -9.31 14.17 8.09
C MET A 534 -9.19 13.04 7.07
N THR A 535 -9.58 13.31 5.81
CA THR A 535 -9.39 12.36 4.69
C THR A 535 -7.93 11.95 4.57
N TYR A 536 -7.69 10.66 4.41
CA TYR A 536 -6.37 10.07 4.27
C TYR A 536 -6.41 8.97 3.21
N SER A 537 -5.33 8.82 2.46
CA SER A 537 -5.14 7.73 1.48
C SER A 537 -4.68 6.45 2.18
N SER A 538 -5.19 5.30 1.77
CA SER A 538 -4.61 4.00 2.15
C SER A 538 -3.45 3.58 1.26
N PHE A 539 -3.02 4.44 0.33
CA PHE A 539 -1.92 4.20 -0.62
C PHE A 539 -2.18 3.02 -1.57
N HIS A 540 -3.43 2.84 -1.97
CA HIS A 540 -3.90 1.74 -2.81
C HIS A 540 -4.30 2.20 -4.21
N ALA A 541 -3.75 3.33 -4.70
CA ALA A 541 -4.12 3.89 -6.00
C ALA A 541 -4.01 2.89 -7.16
N VAL A 542 -5.06 2.83 -8.02
CA VAL A 542 -5.17 1.96 -9.20
C VAL A 542 -5.67 2.74 -10.42
N GLY A 543 -5.64 2.15 -11.60
CA GLY A 543 -6.48 2.54 -12.74
C GLY A 543 -5.87 3.52 -13.74
N SER A 544 -4.63 4.02 -13.54
CA SER A 544 -4.05 5.04 -14.41
C SER A 544 -3.65 4.55 -15.82
N ALA A 545 -3.53 3.24 -16.02
CA ALA A 545 -3.26 2.61 -17.33
C ALA A 545 -4.12 1.34 -17.47
N ARG A 546 -5.43 1.48 -17.28
CA ARG A 546 -6.35 0.34 -17.05
C ARG A 546 -6.51 -0.58 -18.26
N LEU A 547 -6.71 -1.86 -17.94
CA LEU A 547 -7.17 -2.90 -18.86
C LEU A 547 -8.44 -2.47 -19.60
N GLY A 548 -8.55 -2.87 -20.86
CA GLY A 548 -9.70 -2.54 -21.73
C GLY A 548 -9.61 -1.14 -22.36
N ALA A 549 -8.93 -0.18 -21.75
CA ALA A 549 -8.79 1.18 -22.27
C ALA A 549 -7.37 1.50 -22.76
N VAL A 550 -6.37 1.38 -21.89
CA VAL A 550 -4.96 1.62 -22.23
C VAL A 550 -4.27 0.31 -22.61
N LEU A 551 -4.62 -0.78 -21.94
CA LEU A 551 -4.02 -2.09 -22.14
C LEU A 551 -4.99 -3.08 -22.79
N ASP A 552 -4.44 -4.05 -23.52
CA ASP A 552 -5.15 -5.26 -23.90
C ASP A 552 -5.18 -6.29 -22.76
N GLU A 553 -5.83 -7.43 -22.98
CA GLU A 553 -5.99 -8.49 -22.00
C GLU A 553 -4.66 -9.17 -21.58
N GLN A 554 -3.59 -8.98 -22.36
CA GLN A 554 -2.24 -9.47 -22.09
C GLN A 554 -1.30 -8.37 -21.55
N LEU A 555 -1.87 -7.26 -21.07
CA LEU A 555 -1.15 -6.12 -20.50
C LEU A 555 -0.27 -5.35 -21.51
N ARG A 556 -0.45 -5.53 -22.82
CA ARG A 556 0.25 -4.76 -23.87
C ARG A 556 -0.38 -3.38 -23.99
N VAL A 557 0.44 -2.36 -24.14
CA VAL A 557 -0.02 -0.98 -24.36
C VAL A 557 -0.56 -0.85 -25.79
N ARG A 558 -1.81 -0.41 -25.93
CA ARG A 558 -2.46 -0.24 -27.23
C ARG A 558 -1.75 0.84 -28.06
N GLY A 559 -1.75 0.69 -29.38
CA GLY A 559 -1.17 1.67 -30.32
C GLY A 559 0.36 1.73 -30.41
N VAL A 560 1.05 0.95 -29.58
CA VAL A 560 2.51 0.76 -29.65
C VAL A 560 2.82 -0.74 -29.48
N ALA A 561 4.03 -1.15 -29.89
CA ALA A 561 4.44 -2.54 -29.76
C ALA A 561 5.62 -2.71 -28.78
N ARG A 562 5.80 -3.93 -28.29
CA ARG A 562 6.91 -4.33 -27.39
C ARG A 562 6.95 -3.55 -26.08
N LEU A 563 5.78 -3.06 -25.62
CA LEU A 563 5.61 -2.36 -24.36
C LEU A 563 4.44 -2.96 -23.57
N ARG A 564 4.69 -3.33 -22.32
CA ARG A 564 3.64 -3.77 -21.38
C ARG A 564 3.66 -2.93 -20.12
N VAL A 565 2.52 -2.95 -19.43
CA VAL A 565 2.39 -2.40 -18.06
C VAL A 565 1.98 -3.53 -17.14
N ALA A 566 2.72 -3.70 -16.06
CA ALA A 566 2.45 -4.73 -15.07
C ALA A 566 2.60 -4.16 -13.65
N ASP A 567 1.57 -3.46 -13.20
CA ASP A 567 1.40 -2.97 -11.83
C ASP A 567 -0.08 -2.62 -11.58
N LEU A 568 -0.38 -2.01 -10.45
CA LEU A 568 -1.75 -1.66 -10.07
C LEU A 568 -2.42 -0.62 -11.00
N SER A 569 -1.67 0.08 -11.84
CA SER A 569 -2.26 0.97 -12.86
C SER A 569 -3.14 0.23 -13.86
N ALA A 570 -2.88 -1.09 -14.04
CA ALA A 570 -3.63 -1.95 -14.95
C ALA A 570 -5.04 -2.29 -14.44
N LEU A 571 -5.28 -2.29 -13.12
CA LEU A 571 -6.60 -2.63 -12.57
C LEU A 571 -7.60 -1.51 -12.82
N PRO A 572 -8.74 -1.80 -13.47
CA PRO A 572 -9.79 -0.79 -13.69
C PRO A 572 -10.48 -0.36 -12.40
N GLU A 573 -10.56 -1.26 -11.44
CA GLU A 573 -11.27 -1.09 -10.16
C GLU A 573 -10.43 -1.62 -9.00
N LEU A 574 -10.68 -1.07 -7.80
CA LEU A 574 -10.05 -1.51 -6.57
C LEU A 574 -10.56 -2.90 -6.13
N PRO A 575 -9.69 -3.83 -5.75
CA PRO A 575 -10.12 -5.02 -5.02
C PRO A 575 -10.52 -4.65 -3.57
N ARG A 576 -11.53 -5.34 -3.01
CA ARG A 576 -11.97 -5.14 -1.62
C ARG A 576 -10.94 -5.69 -0.64
N GLY A 577 -9.95 -4.87 -0.32
CA GLY A 577 -8.85 -5.19 0.59
C GLY A 577 -7.54 -4.53 0.21
N ASN A 578 -6.46 -4.88 0.91
CA ASN A 578 -5.13 -4.33 0.66
C ASN A 578 -4.57 -4.83 -0.69
N THR A 579 -3.99 -3.95 -1.47
CA THR A 579 -3.70 -4.19 -2.89
C THR A 579 -2.37 -4.91 -3.19
N ALA A 580 -1.54 -5.16 -2.18
CA ALA A 580 -0.22 -5.79 -2.39
C ALA A 580 -0.32 -7.17 -3.06
N ALA A 581 -1.32 -7.98 -2.66
CA ALA A 581 -1.53 -9.30 -3.22
C ALA A 581 -1.83 -9.23 -4.72
N ALA A 582 -2.73 -8.35 -5.13
CA ALA A 582 -3.09 -8.15 -6.54
C ALA A 582 -1.88 -7.70 -7.37
N ALA A 583 -1.03 -6.80 -6.83
CA ALA A 583 0.19 -6.35 -7.51
C ALA A 583 1.14 -7.52 -7.78
N ILE A 584 1.37 -8.39 -6.79
CA ILE A 584 2.25 -9.57 -6.94
C ILE A 584 1.66 -10.54 -7.97
N ALA A 585 0.35 -10.80 -7.92
CA ALA A 585 -0.33 -11.68 -8.87
C ALA A 585 -0.25 -11.16 -10.32
N ILE A 586 -0.34 -9.84 -10.53
CA ILE A 586 -0.13 -9.21 -11.85
C ILE A 586 1.31 -9.46 -12.34
N GLY A 587 2.30 -9.33 -11.46
CA GLY A 587 3.71 -9.58 -11.78
C GLY A 587 3.98 -11.04 -12.16
N GLU A 588 3.40 -11.99 -11.43
CA GLU A 588 3.44 -13.41 -11.76
C GLU A 588 2.80 -13.71 -13.11
N ARG A 589 1.67 -13.07 -13.38
CA ARG A 589 0.88 -13.28 -14.58
C ARG A 589 1.52 -12.72 -15.84
N VAL A 590 2.07 -11.51 -15.79
CA VAL A 590 2.74 -10.90 -16.94
C VAL A 590 3.93 -11.74 -17.40
N ALA A 591 4.65 -12.36 -16.46
CA ALA A 591 5.73 -13.27 -16.81
C ALA A 591 5.21 -14.47 -17.63
N ASP A 592 4.07 -15.07 -17.25
CA ASP A 592 3.47 -16.15 -18.02
C ASP A 592 3.04 -15.69 -19.43
N PHE A 593 2.44 -14.53 -19.57
CA PHE A 593 2.09 -13.98 -20.89
C PHE A 593 3.32 -13.80 -21.79
N ILE A 594 4.40 -13.25 -21.24
CA ILE A 594 5.65 -13.05 -22.01
C ILE A 594 6.28 -14.38 -22.40
N LEU A 595 6.30 -15.36 -21.50
CA LEU A 595 6.88 -16.69 -21.79
C LEU A 595 6.04 -17.48 -22.81
N GLN A 596 4.72 -17.36 -22.79
CA GLN A 596 3.83 -17.95 -23.78
C GLN A 596 4.06 -17.31 -25.17
N ASP A 597 4.15 -15.98 -25.25
CA ASP A 597 4.43 -15.29 -26.52
C ASP A 597 5.83 -15.61 -27.06
N ALA A 598 6.81 -15.86 -26.20
CA ALA A 598 8.16 -16.24 -26.63
C ALA A 598 8.26 -17.70 -27.12
N ALA A 599 7.30 -18.56 -26.77
CA ALA A 599 7.22 -19.95 -27.18
C ALA A 599 6.38 -20.15 -28.45
N SER A 600 5.54 -19.17 -28.82
CA SER A 600 4.74 -19.14 -30.06
C SER A 600 5.52 -18.54 -31.24
#